data_c43646650e38f837adb2c5dee9668505
#
_entry.id   c43646650e38f837adb2c5dee9668505
#
_cell.length_a   1.000
_cell.length_b   1.000
_cell.length_c   1.000
_cell.angle_alpha   90.00
_cell.angle_beta   90.00
_cell.angle_gamma   90.00
#
_symmetry.space_group_name_H-M   'P 1'
#
loop_
_entity.id
_entity.type
_entity.pdbx_description
1 polymer ?
#
loop_
_entity_poly.entity_id
_entity_poly.type
_entity_poly.pdbx_seq_one_letter_code
_entity_poly.pdbx_strand_id
1 'polypeptide(L)'
;PVILHLSKVMVEPGLPTREQALAGKRAMMTLTFEDMERSIRELLAKALVGTSFDPATDIEAITCNRWSHGYAYEYMRPWDQFWPDGPLPIEAARQPWGRISIANADSGAYAYAHSAIDQAVRAVRDLLGTPDGAPDHARFPGPPLDKLGL
;
A
#
# COMPACT_ATOMS: atom_id res chain seq x y z
N PRO A 1 25.24 -14.67 9.59
CA PRO A 1 24.71 -13.62 8.69
C PRO A 1 23.46 -12.99 9.26
N VAL A 2 23.29 -11.70 9.02
CA VAL A 2 22.08 -10.93 9.39
C VAL A 2 21.40 -10.49 8.11
N ILE A 3 20.06 -10.57 8.07
CA ILE A 3 19.26 -10.05 6.96
C ILE A 3 18.74 -8.67 7.38
N LEU A 4 19.02 -7.66 6.54
CA LEU A 4 18.48 -6.33 6.71
C LEU A 4 17.43 -6.06 5.64
N HIS A 5 16.26 -5.58 6.07
CA HIS A 5 15.22 -5.12 5.18
C HIS A 5 15.19 -3.58 5.17
N LEU A 6 15.46 -3.01 4.02
CA LEU A 6 15.44 -1.56 3.79
C LEU A 6 14.27 -1.20 2.88
N SER A 7 13.44 -0.27 3.32
CA SER A 7 12.33 0.24 2.53
C SER A 7 12.62 1.68 2.11
N LYS A 8 12.45 1.95 0.81
CA LYS A 8 12.54 3.30 0.26
C LYS A 8 11.19 3.71 -0.30
N VAL A 9 10.58 4.67 0.36
CA VAL A 9 9.35 5.29 -0.16
C VAL A 9 9.75 6.40 -1.12
N MET A 10 9.22 6.34 -2.33
CA MET A 10 9.48 7.34 -3.37
C MET A 10 8.30 8.30 -3.42
N VAL A 11 8.53 9.51 -2.99
CA VAL A 11 7.55 10.61 -3.01
C VAL A 11 8.20 11.88 -3.56
N GLU A 12 7.40 12.73 -4.17
CA GLU A 12 7.82 14.06 -4.59
C GLU A 12 7.05 15.08 -3.73
N PRO A 13 7.69 15.61 -2.66
CA PRO A 13 7.03 16.54 -1.76
C PRO A 13 6.51 17.79 -2.48
N GLY A 14 5.34 18.28 -2.08
CA GLY A 14 4.75 19.51 -2.63
C GLY A 14 3.79 19.29 -3.79
N LEU A 15 3.73 18.09 -4.36
CA LEU A 15 2.71 17.73 -5.34
C LEU A 15 1.43 17.22 -4.67
N PRO A 16 0.27 17.30 -5.32
CA PRO A 16 -0.93 16.59 -4.89
C PRO A 16 -0.66 15.08 -4.73
N THR A 17 -1.32 14.42 -3.80
CA THR A 17 -1.01 13.03 -3.39
C THR A 17 -0.92 12.04 -4.54
N ARG A 18 -1.87 12.11 -5.49
CA ARG A 18 -1.84 11.24 -6.67
C ARG A 18 -0.62 11.50 -7.55
N GLU A 19 -0.28 12.75 -7.74
CA GLU A 19 0.87 13.16 -8.56
C GLU A 19 2.19 12.78 -7.89
N GLN A 20 2.28 12.90 -6.56
CA GLN A 20 3.41 12.40 -5.78
C GLN A 20 3.63 10.91 -6.02
N ALA A 21 2.58 10.10 -5.92
CA ALA A 21 2.65 8.66 -6.13
C ALA A 21 3.11 8.31 -7.57
N LEU A 22 2.58 9.00 -8.57
CA LEU A 22 2.97 8.79 -9.96
C LEU A 22 4.42 9.23 -10.23
N ALA A 23 4.86 10.35 -9.69
CA ALA A 23 6.22 10.84 -9.82
C ALA A 23 7.19 9.88 -9.11
N GLY A 24 6.89 9.47 -7.89
CA GLY A 24 7.67 8.49 -7.13
C GLY A 24 7.79 7.14 -7.85
N LYS A 25 6.67 6.63 -8.40
CA LYS A 25 6.70 5.41 -9.22
C LYS A 25 7.63 5.55 -10.42
N ARG A 26 7.54 6.64 -11.17
CA ARG A 26 8.42 6.89 -12.32
C ARG A 26 9.89 6.92 -11.89
N ALA A 27 10.21 7.68 -10.85
CA ALA A 27 11.56 7.77 -10.31
C ALA A 27 12.10 6.39 -9.88
N MET A 28 11.31 5.59 -9.18
CA MET A 28 11.70 4.24 -8.76
C MET A 28 11.97 3.32 -9.95
N MET A 29 11.16 3.41 -10.99
CA MET A 29 11.31 2.54 -12.17
C MET A 29 12.52 2.89 -13.03
N THR A 30 13.07 4.10 -12.90
CA THR A 30 14.29 4.54 -13.61
C THR A 30 15.58 4.23 -12.86
N LEU A 31 15.53 3.91 -11.56
CA LEU A 31 16.73 3.53 -10.81
C LEU A 31 17.35 2.26 -11.39
N THR A 32 18.66 2.26 -11.54
CA THR A 32 19.42 1.04 -11.86
C THR A 32 19.68 0.22 -10.59
N PHE A 33 20.16 -1.01 -10.76
CA PHE A 33 20.62 -1.81 -9.61
C PHE A 33 21.78 -1.11 -8.91
N GLU A 34 22.70 -0.56 -9.66
CA GLU A 34 23.88 0.16 -9.15
C GLU A 34 23.49 1.40 -8.34
N ASP A 35 22.42 2.11 -8.73
CA ASP A 35 21.91 3.25 -7.95
C ASP A 35 21.35 2.79 -6.61
N MET A 36 20.62 1.68 -6.63
CA MET A 36 20.06 1.10 -5.39
C MET A 36 21.16 0.53 -4.50
N GLU A 37 22.10 -0.22 -5.06
CA GLU A 37 23.27 -0.75 -4.32
C GLU A 37 24.04 0.38 -3.65
N ARG A 38 24.37 1.43 -4.38
CA ARG A 38 25.06 2.61 -3.83
C ARG A 38 24.27 3.22 -2.68
N SER A 39 22.98 3.46 -2.86
CA SER A 39 22.11 3.99 -1.81
C SER A 39 22.10 3.12 -0.55
N ILE A 40 22.05 1.80 -0.71
CA ILE A 40 22.06 0.85 0.41
C ILE A 40 23.40 0.92 1.16
N ARG A 41 24.51 0.86 0.43
CA ARG A 41 25.86 0.93 1.04
C ARG A 41 26.08 2.24 1.78
N GLU A 42 25.69 3.37 1.18
CA GLU A 42 25.78 4.69 1.82
C GLU A 42 24.90 4.80 3.07
N LEU A 43 23.69 4.27 3.01
CA LEU A 43 22.77 4.29 4.16
C LEU A 43 23.33 3.46 5.33
N LEU A 44 23.82 2.26 5.04
CA LEU A 44 24.41 1.39 6.07
C LEU A 44 25.70 1.97 6.64
N ALA A 45 26.57 2.55 5.80
CA ALA A 45 27.76 3.23 6.27
C ALA A 45 27.44 4.37 7.24
N LYS A 46 26.39 5.14 6.96
CA LYS A 46 25.93 6.22 7.86
C LYS A 46 25.30 5.69 9.14
N ALA A 47 24.44 4.66 9.01
CA ALA A 47 23.72 4.09 10.15
C ALA A 47 24.66 3.37 11.13
N LEU A 48 25.73 2.78 10.62
CA LEU A 48 26.69 1.98 11.39
C LEU A 48 28.02 2.70 11.64
N VAL A 49 28.02 4.03 11.50
CA VAL A 49 29.22 4.85 11.81
C VAL A 49 29.71 4.60 13.24
N GLY A 50 31.02 4.46 13.41
CA GLY A 50 31.62 4.16 14.71
C GLY A 50 31.66 2.68 15.10
N THR A 51 31.16 1.80 14.24
CA THR A 51 31.32 0.33 14.34
C THR A 51 32.48 -0.15 13.46
N SER A 52 32.78 -1.45 13.50
CA SER A 52 33.73 -2.10 12.59
C SER A 52 33.14 -2.42 11.21
N PHE A 53 31.91 -2.02 10.93
CA PHE A 53 31.24 -2.34 9.67
C PHE A 53 31.89 -1.63 8.49
N ASP A 54 32.26 -2.42 7.48
CA ASP A 54 32.74 -1.94 6.18
C ASP A 54 31.75 -2.30 5.08
N PRO A 55 31.07 -1.31 4.46
CA PRO A 55 30.09 -1.57 3.42
C PRO A 55 30.67 -2.24 2.17
N ALA A 56 31.98 -2.23 1.98
CA ALA A 56 32.62 -2.88 0.84
C ALA A 56 32.79 -4.40 1.05
N THR A 57 33.07 -4.83 2.28
CA THR A 57 33.43 -6.21 2.59
C THR A 57 32.37 -6.97 3.38
N ASP A 58 31.56 -6.29 4.19
CA ASP A 58 30.62 -6.93 5.11
C ASP A 58 29.23 -7.19 4.51
N ILE A 59 28.94 -6.67 3.31
CA ILE A 59 27.72 -6.95 2.58
C ILE A 59 27.96 -8.11 1.62
N GLU A 60 27.43 -9.26 1.97
CA GLU A 60 27.58 -10.51 1.19
C GLU A 60 26.72 -10.50 -0.07
N ALA A 61 25.47 -10.02 0.02
CA ALA A 61 24.55 -9.98 -1.11
C ALA A 61 23.52 -8.85 -0.92
N ILE A 62 23.04 -8.35 -2.05
CA ILE A 62 21.95 -7.37 -2.12
C ILE A 62 20.90 -7.89 -3.09
N THR A 63 19.63 -7.87 -2.67
CA THR A 63 18.48 -8.10 -3.55
C THR A 63 17.60 -6.86 -3.55
N CYS A 64 17.11 -6.47 -4.73
CA CYS A 64 16.27 -5.29 -4.90
C CYS A 64 14.92 -5.70 -5.51
N ASN A 65 13.87 -5.66 -4.71
CA ASN A 65 12.50 -5.89 -5.16
C ASN A 65 11.84 -4.54 -5.46
N ARG A 66 11.27 -4.41 -6.66
CA ARG A 66 10.55 -3.20 -7.08
C ARG A 66 9.07 -3.50 -7.16
N TRP A 67 8.32 -2.82 -6.32
CA TRP A 67 6.87 -2.89 -6.31
C TRP A 67 6.33 -1.62 -6.95
N SER A 68 5.84 -1.73 -8.19
CA SER A 68 5.29 -0.58 -8.91
C SER A 68 3.98 -0.08 -8.33
N HIS A 69 3.28 -0.94 -7.60
CA HIS A 69 2.06 -0.67 -6.84
C HIS A 69 2.12 -1.47 -5.55
N GLY A 70 1.64 -0.92 -4.50
CA GLY A 70 1.58 -1.53 -3.18
C GLY A 70 1.51 -0.44 -2.11
N TYR A 71 0.91 -0.70 -1.06
CA TYR A 71 0.07 -1.86 -0.75
C TYR A 71 -1.30 -1.79 -1.44
N ALA A 72 -2.32 -2.54 -0.95
CA ALA A 72 -3.69 -2.21 -1.24
C ALA A 72 -3.95 -0.76 -0.86
N TYR A 73 -4.78 -0.06 -1.63
CA TYR A 73 -5.15 1.32 -1.32
C TYR A 73 -5.73 1.39 0.08
N GLU A 74 -5.23 2.32 0.88
CA GLU A 74 -5.73 2.60 2.23
C GLU A 74 -6.22 4.04 2.31
N TYR A 75 -7.27 4.26 3.11
CA TYR A 75 -7.74 5.60 3.40
C TYR A 75 -6.81 6.31 4.37
N MET A 76 -6.27 7.43 3.95
CA MET A 76 -5.38 8.27 4.76
C MET A 76 -6.08 9.59 5.12
N ARG A 77 -7.19 9.50 5.84
CA ARG A 77 -7.88 10.71 6.34
C ARG A 77 -7.03 11.43 7.40
N PRO A 78 -7.07 12.75 7.42
CA PRO A 78 -7.87 13.69 6.63
C PRO A 78 -7.23 14.10 5.30
N TRP A 79 -6.10 13.55 4.91
CA TRP A 79 -5.32 14.00 3.75
C TRP A 79 -5.76 13.39 2.43
N ASP A 80 -6.59 12.37 2.47
CA ASP A 80 -7.04 11.68 1.27
C ASP A 80 -8.20 12.45 0.61
N GLN A 81 -7.88 13.18 -0.45
CA GLN A 81 -8.80 13.97 -1.25
C GLN A 81 -8.82 13.55 -2.72
N PHE A 82 -8.47 12.29 -2.99
CA PHE A 82 -8.39 11.79 -4.36
C PHE A 82 -9.70 11.85 -5.12
N TRP A 83 -10.81 11.71 -4.40
CA TRP A 83 -12.16 11.67 -4.94
C TRP A 83 -13.06 12.61 -4.14
N PRO A 84 -12.94 13.93 -4.36
CA PRO A 84 -13.78 14.89 -3.65
C PRO A 84 -15.25 14.76 -4.04
N ASP A 85 -15.52 14.29 -5.26
CA ASP A 85 -16.87 14.18 -5.82
C ASP A 85 -17.13 12.75 -6.31
N GLY A 86 -18.17 12.11 -5.80
CA GLY A 86 -18.61 10.79 -6.24
C GLY A 86 -18.28 9.64 -5.29
N PRO A 87 -18.66 8.42 -5.67
CA PRO A 87 -18.40 7.24 -4.87
C PRO A 87 -16.91 6.96 -4.78
N LEU A 88 -16.50 6.46 -3.63
CA LEU A 88 -15.10 6.06 -3.43
C LEU A 88 -14.76 4.86 -4.35
N PRO A 89 -13.51 4.74 -4.79
CA PRO A 89 -13.10 3.62 -5.63
C PRO A 89 -13.48 2.25 -5.07
N ILE A 90 -13.41 2.09 -3.76
CA ILE A 90 -13.81 0.84 -3.08
C ILE A 90 -15.32 0.60 -3.14
N GLU A 91 -16.12 1.65 -3.07
CA GLU A 91 -17.58 1.53 -3.20
C GLU A 91 -17.93 1.08 -4.62
N ALA A 92 -17.29 1.68 -5.63
CA ALA A 92 -17.44 1.26 -7.01
C ALA A 92 -16.92 -0.18 -7.24
N ALA A 93 -15.77 -0.52 -6.69
CA ALA A 93 -15.16 -1.84 -6.82
C ALA A 93 -15.97 -2.96 -6.14
N ARG A 94 -16.77 -2.64 -5.14
CA ARG A 94 -17.65 -3.59 -4.45
C ARG A 94 -18.93 -3.90 -5.20
N GLN A 95 -19.30 -3.09 -6.20
CA GLN A 95 -20.52 -3.33 -6.96
C GLN A 95 -20.34 -4.55 -7.87
N PRO A 96 -21.21 -5.58 -7.78
CA PRO A 96 -21.13 -6.71 -8.68
C PRO A 96 -21.45 -6.27 -10.12
N TRP A 97 -20.73 -6.83 -11.06
CA TRP A 97 -21.02 -6.67 -12.48
C TRP A 97 -21.49 -8.01 -13.07
N GLY A 98 -22.80 -8.20 -13.12
CA GLY A 98 -23.40 -9.48 -13.48
C GLY A 98 -22.95 -10.57 -12.49
N ARG A 99 -22.19 -11.55 -12.96
CA ARG A 99 -21.64 -12.65 -12.15
C ARG A 99 -20.18 -12.46 -11.76
N ILE A 100 -19.69 -11.22 -11.77
CA ILE A 100 -18.33 -10.89 -11.42
C ILE A 100 -18.35 -10.01 -10.17
N SER A 101 -17.58 -10.37 -9.16
CA SER A 101 -17.37 -9.57 -7.96
C SER A 101 -15.89 -9.56 -7.59
N ILE A 102 -15.38 -8.40 -7.17
CA ILE A 102 -13.98 -8.23 -6.78
C ILE A 102 -13.81 -8.66 -5.32
N ALA A 103 -12.81 -9.50 -5.06
CA ALA A 103 -12.57 -10.14 -3.77
C ALA A 103 -11.09 -10.04 -3.36
N ASN A 104 -10.63 -8.87 -3.01
CA ASN A 104 -9.26 -8.66 -2.54
C ASN A 104 -9.17 -7.51 -1.54
N ALA A 105 -7.99 -7.29 -0.96
CA ALA A 105 -7.74 -6.22 0.01
C ALA A 105 -7.97 -4.82 -0.58
N ASP A 106 -7.76 -4.61 -1.90
CA ASP A 106 -8.02 -3.33 -2.56
C ASP A 106 -9.49 -2.93 -2.46
N SER A 107 -10.41 -3.90 -2.60
CA SER A 107 -11.84 -3.63 -2.44
C SER A 107 -12.25 -3.37 -0.98
N GLY A 108 -11.37 -3.65 -0.04
CA GLY A 108 -11.51 -3.32 1.39
C GLY A 108 -10.87 -2.00 1.78
N ALA A 109 -10.04 -1.41 0.92
CA ALA A 109 -9.14 -0.29 1.25
C ALA A 109 -8.34 -0.53 2.54
N TYR A 110 -7.88 -1.76 2.74
CA TYR A 110 -7.13 -2.14 3.92
C TYR A 110 -6.14 -3.26 3.62
N ALA A 111 -4.84 -2.96 3.66
CA ALA A 111 -3.76 -3.81 3.16
C ALA A 111 -3.40 -4.98 4.11
N TYR A 112 -4.38 -5.75 4.53
CA TYR A 112 -4.20 -6.87 5.43
C TYR A 112 -4.90 -8.15 4.93
N ALA A 113 -4.35 -9.31 5.31
CA ALA A 113 -4.89 -10.60 4.90
C ALA A 113 -6.35 -10.81 5.36
N HIS A 114 -6.70 -10.40 6.56
CA HIS A 114 -8.08 -10.50 7.04
C HIS A 114 -9.04 -9.64 6.21
N SER A 115 -8.63 -8.45 5.76
CA SER A 115 -9.43 -7.64 4.85
C SER A 115 -9.69 -8.37 3.54
N ALA A 116 -8.69 -9.03 2.98
CA ALA A 116 -8.86 -9.82 1.77
C ALA A 116 -9.87 -10.98 1.96
N ILE A 117 -9.82 -11.65 3.12
CA ILE A 117 -10.77 -12.72 3.48
C ILE A 117 -12.20 -12.16 3.61
N ASP A 118 -12.36 -11.04 4.31
CA ASP A 118 -13.67 -10.39 4.46
C ASP A 118 -14.27 -10.00 3.11
N GLN A 119 -13.45 -9.45 2.21
CA GLN A 119 -13.88 -9.12 0.86
C GLN A 119 -14.22 -10.37 0.03
N ALA A 120 -13.53 -11.49 0.24
CA ALA A 120 -13.88 -12.74 -0.42
C ALA A 120 -15.25 -13.25 0.06
N VAL A 121 -15.52 -13.21 1.36
CA VAL A 121 -16.84 -13.57 1.92
C VAL A 121 -17.94 -12.69 1.37
N ARG A 122 -17.71 -11.36 1.32
CA ARG A 122 -18.66 -10.42 0.70
C ARG A 122 -18.93 -10.79 -0.76
N ALA A 123 -17.88 -10.97 -1.55
CA ALA A 123 -18.02 -11.25 -2.98
C ALA A 123 -18.82 -12.55 -3.25
N VAL A 124 -18.63 -13.58 -2.44
CA VAL A 124 -19.42 -14.82 -2.55
C VAL A 124 -20.88 -14.57 -2.21
N ARG A 125 -21.18 -13.81 -1.17
CA ARG A 125 -22.55 -13.42 -0.81
C ARG A 125 -23.24 -12.64 -1.91
N ASP A 126 -22.54 -11.64 -2.47
CA ASP A 126 -23.05 -10.85 -3.59
C ASP A 126 -23.47 -11.74 -4.77
N LEU A 127 -22.62 -12.74 -5.11
CA LEU A 127 -22.88 -13.65 -6.22
C LEU A 127 -23.99 -14.68 -5.94
N LEU A 128 -24.19 -15.05 -4.68
CA LEU A 128 -25.23 -15.99 -4.26
C LEU A 128 -26.57 -15.29 -3.99
N GLY A 129 -26.61 -13.96 -3.99
CA GLY A 129 -27.82 -13.20 -3.68
C GLY A 129 -28.27 -13.37 -2.23
N THR A 130 -27.38 -13.73 -1.30
CA THR A 130 -27.71 -13.85 0.11
C THR A 130 -27.76 -12.44 0.75
N PRO A 131 -28.87 -12.07 1.42
CA PRO A 131 -28.97 -10.77 2.05
C PRO A 131 -27.90 -10.57 3.12
N ASP A 132 -27.41 -9.35 3.23
CA ASP A 132 -26.51 -8.91 4.31
C ASP A 132 -27.16 -9.09 5.69
N GLY A 133 -26.93 -10.24 6.30
CA GLY A 133 -27.38 -10.54 7.67
C GLY A 133 -26.24 -10.77 8.67
N ALA A 134 -24.99 -10.76 8.20
CA ALA A 134 -23.84 -10.83 9.07
C ALA A 134 -23.25 -9.44 9.32
N PRO A 135 -22.67 -9.19 10.49
CA PRO A 135 -22.00 -7.93 10.77
C PRO A 135 -20.96 -7.67 9.70
N ASP A 136 -21.12 -6.56 9.02
CA ASP A 136 -20.21 -6.09 7.97
C ASP A 136 -18.89 -5.64 8.62
N HIS A 137 -18.02 -6.60 8.90
CA HIS A 137 -16.65 -6.32 9.32
C HIS A 137 -15.84 -5.63 8.20
N ALA A 138 -16.39 -5.60 7.00
CA ALA A 138 -15.84 -4.90 5.85
C ALA A 138 -16.27 -3.42 5.79
N ARG A 139 -17.14 -2.97 6.69
CA ARG A 139 -17.27 -1.55 6.93
C ARG A 139 -16.03 -1.09 7.64
N PHE A 140 -15.31 -0.18 7.00
CA PHE A 140 -14.15 0.52 7.50
C PHE A 140 -13.85 0.32 8.98
N PRO A 141 -12.60 -0.03 9.33
CA PRO A 141 -12.13 0.03 10.72
C PRO A 141 -11.90 1.49 11.15
N GLY A 142 -12.87 2.33 10.96
CA GLY A 142 -12.85 3.72 11.39
C GLY A 142 -14.28 4.20 11.65
N PRO A 143 -14.50 5.01 12.69
CA PRO A 143 -15.79 5.61 12.91
C PRO A 143 -16.18 6.46 11.69
N PRO A 144 -17.48 6.53 11.33
CA PRO A 144 -17.98 7.48 10.34
C PRO A 144 -17.47 8.88 10.66
N LEU A 145 -17.15 9.67 9.63
CA LEU A 145 -16.56 11.00 9.80
C LEU A 145 -17.41 11.94 10.66
N ASP A 146 -18.72 11.79 10.60
CA ASP A 146 -19.69 12.51 11.41
C ASP A 146 -19.55 12.27 12.93
N LYS A 147 -18.89 11.19 13.32
CA LYS A 147 -18.63 10.87 14.73
C LYS A 147 -17.26 11.30 15.22
N LEU A 148 -16.40 11.81 14.34
CA LEU A 148 -15.08 12.29 14.74
C LEU A 148 -15.06 13.76 15.20
N GLY A 149 -16.18 14.47 15.14
CA GLY A 149 -16.28 15.84 15.64
C GLY A 149 -15.36 16.84 14.91
N LEU A 150 -15.01 16.57 13.65
CA LEU A 150 -14.20 17.42 12.78
C LEU A 150 -15.07 18.23 11.85
#